data_6cea598af2080047b6aa453dc99ce132
#
_entry.id   6cea598af2080047b6aa453dc99ce132
#
_cell.length_a   1.000
_cell.length_b   1.000
_cell.length_c   1.000
_cell.angle_alpha   90.00
_cell.angle_beta   90.00
_cell.angle_gamma   90.00
#
_symmetry.space_group_name_H-M   'P 1'
#
loop_
_entity.id
_entity.type
_entity.pdbx_description
1 polymer ?
#
loop_
_entity_poly.entity_id
_entity_poly.type
_entity_poly.pdbx_seq_one_letter_code
_entity_poly.pdbx_strand_id
1 'polypeptide(L)'
;MTSATATSPLSKQLARFKEIQVGGAQYLDRLSAGDRKAIPLLVQVGKLVDQIYIRQHWSGNEALHAHILNQDPRDIKLELGLQLFKGPWGLDEEQFIKSIHKKENGDDHSIHIPHEPPQHGNYYPDDIKKQEYLDWVAGLEGQTKIDAESYYHVVKRDATTGGLYTVPYSVEYKDFLEPASDLMLQASKLVSDQSLAKFLKSRAEAFISNDYVQSDVDWLRISKESALDVTCGPYEVCGWKQHVLRDISVRMGDTEKLDPVEVVITT
;
A
#
# COMPACT_ATOMS: atom_id res chain seq x y z
N MET A 1 -18.76 -38.86 -21.27
CA MET A 1 -17.41 -38.23 -21.17
C MET A 1 -17.63 -36.88 -20.52
N THR A 2 -17.42 -36.81 -19.23
CA THR A 2 -17.51 -35.54 -18.44
C THR A 2 -16.27 -34.73 -18.76
N SER A 3 -16.45 -33.63 -19.49
CA SER A 3 -15.41 -32.62 -19.70
C SER A 3 -14.96 -32.11 -18.32
N ALA A 4 -13.74 -32.44 -17.92
CA ALA A 4 -13.12 -31.79 -16.78
C ALA A 4 -12.94 -30.32 -17.15
N THR A 5 -13.76 -29.45 -16.57
CA THR A 5 -13.60 -28.00 -16.68
C THR A 5 -12.21 -27.65 -16.15
N ALA A 6 -11.31 -27.19 -17.01
CA ALA A 6 -9.97 -26.78 -16.62
C ALA A 6 -10.09 -25.69 -15.55
N THR A 7 -9.52 -25.93 -14.38
CA THR A 7 -9.51 -24.98 -13.28
C THR A 7 -8.78 -23.72 -13.75
N SER A 8 -9.39 -22.53 -13.60
CA SER A 8 -8.78 -21.26 -14.03
C SER A 8 -7.45 -21.00 -13.30
N PRO A 9 -6.49 -20.27 -13.90
CA PRO A 9 -5.24 -19.90 -13.24
C PRO A 9 -5.47 -19.28 -11.86
N LEU A 10 -6.39 -18.33 -11.76
CA LEU A 10 -6.77 -17.70 -10.48
C LEU A 10 -7.26 -18.72 -9.44
N SER A 11 -8.14 -19.68 -9.85
CA SER A 11 -8.63 -20.68 -8.90
C SER A 11 -7.53 -21.60 -8.37
N LYS A 12 -6.50 -21.89 -9.18
CA LYS A 12 -5.33 -22.65 -8.73
C LYS A 12 -4.49 -21.87 -7.71
N GLN A 13 -4.33 -20.58 -7.93
CA GLN A 13 -3.58 -19.70 -7.02
C GLN A 13 -4.34 -19.49 -5.71
N LEU A 14 -5.64 -19.19 -5.76
CA LEU A 14 -6.47 -19.04 -4.56
C LEU A 14 -6.51 -20.32 -3.70
N ALA A 15 -6.41 -21.50 -4.30
CA ALA A 15 -6.35 -22.77 -3.57
C ALA A 15 -5.07 -22.94 -2.72
N ARG A 16 -4.04 -22.12 -2.92
CA ARG A 16 -2.80 -22.10 -2.11
C ARG A 16 -2.99 -21.37 -0.78
N PHE A 17 -4.03 -20.53 -0.66
CA PHE A 17 -4.35 -19.80 0.56
C PHE A 17 -5.33 -20.57 1.43
N LYS A 18 -5.18 -20.42 2.72
CA LYS A 18 -6.10 -20.98 3.72
C LYS A 18 -6.65 -19.83 4.55
N GLU A 19 -7.95 -19.85 4.76
CA GLU A 19 -8.55 -18.96 5.76
C GLU A 19 -8.09 -19.43 7.16
N ILE A 20 -7.52 -18.48 7.91
CA ILE A 20 -7.10 -18.70 9.29
C ILE A 20 -7.93 -17.76 10.17
N GLN A 21 -8.69 -18.33 11.09
CA GLN A 21 -9.33 -17.53 12.13
C GLN A 21 -8.31 -17.18 13.21
N VAL A 22 -7.92 -15.91 13.26
CA VAL A 22 -7.09 -15.39 14.35
C VAL A 22 -8.00 -15.09 15.53
N GLY A 23 -7.93 -15.91 16.58
CA GLY A 23 -8.65 -15.69 17.82
C GLY A 23 -8.07 -14.47 18.54
N GLY A 24 -8.85 -13.37 18.65
CA GLY A 24 -8.37 -12.11 19.19
C GLY A 24 -9.01 -11.66 20.52
N ALA A 25 -10.17 -12.18 20.90
CA ALA A 25 -10.92 -11.70 22.05
C ALA A 25 -10.10 -11.70 23.36
N GLN A 26 -9.35 -12.78 23.62
CA GLN A 26 -8.49 -12.91 24.80
C GLN A 26 -7.35 -11.89 24.87
N TYR A 27 -6.88 -11.37 23.73
CA TYR A 27 -5.86 -10.34 23.67
C TYR A 27 -6.48 -8.96 23.86
N LEU A 28 -7.66 -8.72 23.28
CA LEU A 28 -8.38 -7.46 23.42
C LEU A 28 -8.74 -7.17 24.89
N ASP A 29 -9.05 -8.21 25.67
CA ASP A 29 -9.38 -8.07 27.10
C ASP A 29 -8.22 -7.57 27.96
N ARG A 30 -6.98 -7.75 27.50
CA ARG A 30 -5.77 -7.27 28.18
C ARG A 30 -5.42 -5.81 27.86
N LEU A 31 -6.00 -5.26 26.82
CA LEU A 31 -5.73 -3.89 26.39
C LEU A 31 -6.48 -2.88 27.25
N SER A 32 -5.90 -1.70 27.40
CA SER A 32 -6.61 -0.56 27.96
C SER A 32 -7.86 -0.18 27.14
N ALA A 33 -8.80 0.52 27.74
CA ALA A 33 -9.96 1.02 27.01
C ALA A 33 -9.57 1.98 25.87
N GLY A 34 -8.46 2.70 26.04
CA GLY A 34 -7.91 3.60 25.03
C GLY A 34 -7.30 2.84 23.86
N ASP A 35 -6.44 1.83 24.13
CA ASP A 35 -5.82 1.01 23.11
C ASP A 35 -6.86 0.28 22.25
N ARG A 36 -7.90 -0.28 22.90
CA ARG A 36 -9.02 -0.90 22.17
C ARG A 36 -9.74 0.06 21.21
N LYS A 37 -9.86 1.33 21.59
CA LYS A 37 -10.47 2.37 20.73
C LYS A 37 -9.53 2.83 19.62
N ALA A 38 -8.22 2.75 19.82
CA ALA A 38 -7.22 3.11 18.81
C ALA A 38 -7.14 2.09 17.66
N ILE A 39 -7.33 0.78 17.94
CA ILE A 39 -7.23 -0.28 16.94
C ILE A 39 -8.09 -0.02 15.69
N PRO A 40 -9.41 0.24 15.77
CA PRO A 40 -10.21 0.48 14.57
C PRO A 40 -9.78 1.71 13.77
N LEU A 41 -9.18 2.72 14.40
CA LEU A 41 -8.60 3.86 13.69
C LEU A 41 -7.36 3.43 12.91
N LEU A 42 -6.47 2.67 13.55
CA LEU A 42 -5.27 2.13 12.90
C LEU A 42 -5.59 1.17 11.76
N VAL A 43 -6.64 0.34 11.90
CA VAL A 43 -7.16 -0.49 10.80
C VAL A 43 -7.61 0.37 9.61
N GLN A 44 -8.27 1.50 9.86
CA GLN A 44 -8.66 2.42 8.78
C GLN A 44 -7.44 3.07 8.12
N VAL A 45 -6.40 3.43 8.89
CA VAL A 45 -5.13 3.90 8.33
C VAL A 45 -4.54 2.83 7.40
N GLY A 46 -4.54 1.54 7.81
CA GLY A 46 -4.09 0.43 6.99
C GLY A 46 -4.81 0.35 5.65
N LYS A 47 -6.14 0.50 5.68
CA LYS A 47 -6.95 0.49 4.45
C LYS A 47 -6.61 1.65 3.50
N LEU A 48 -6.28 2.83 4.04
CA LEU A 48 -5.86 3.97 3.21
C LEU A 48 -4.47 3.74 2.62
N VAL A 49 -3.54 3.19 3.40
CA VAL A 49 -2.19 2.83 2.92
C VAL A 49 -2.27 1.72 1.86
N ASP A 50 -3.19 0.76 2.01
CA ASP A 50 -3.43 -0.26 1.01
C ASP A 50 -3.89 0.32 -0.34
N GLN A 51 -4.72 1.37 -0.34
CA GLN A 51 -5.09 2.07 -1.57
C GLN A 51 -3.88 2.77 -2.22
N ILE A 52 -2.95 3.31 -1.43
CA ILE A 52 -1.70 3.84 -1.95
C ILE A 52 -0.89 2.73 -2.62
N TYR A 53 -0.76 1.57 -1.99
CA TYR A 53 -0.04 0.43 -2.55
C TYR A 53 -0.66 -0.04 -3.88
N ILE A 54 -1.99 -0.13 -3.98
CA ILE A 54 -2.71 -0.46 -5.22
C ILE A 54 -2.34 0.54 -6.33
N ARG A 55 -2.32 1.85 -6.03
CA ARG A 55 -1.92 2.91 -6.97
C ARG A 55 -0.43 2.82 -7.34
N GLN A 56 0.45 2.47 -6.40
CA GLN A 56 1.88 2.32 -6.62
C GLN A 56 2.25 1.07 -7.43
N HIS A 57 1.42 0.04 -7.38
CA HIS A 57 1.74 -1.23 -8.01
C HIS A 57 1.66 -1.17 -9.54
N TRP A 58 0.63 -0.48 -10.09
CA TRP A 58 0.44 -0.30 -11.53
C TRP A 58 -0.54 0.84 -11.82
N SER A 59 -0.26 1.65 -12.86
CA SER A 59 -1.07 2.82 -13.25
C SER A 59 -2.54 2.49 -13.58
N GLY A 60 -2.82 1.30 -14.13
CA GLY A 60 -4.17 0.84 -14.46
C GLY A 60 -4.95 0.21 -13.30
N ASN A 61 -4.33 0.05 -12.13
CA ASN A 61 -4.88 -0.76 -11.04
C ASN A 61 -6.16 -0.19 -10.43
N GLU A 62 -6.23 1.13 -10.20
CA GLU A 62 -7.42 1.77 -9.65
C GLU A 62 -8.63 1.59 -10.57
N ALA A 63 -8.44 1.77 -11.89
CA ALA A 63 -9.49 1.56 -12.88
C ALA A 63 -9.93 0.10 -12.95
N LEU A 64 -8.98 -0.85 -12.86
CA LEU A 64 -9.24 -2.29 -12.81
C LEU A 64 -10.08 -2.65 -11.58
N HIS A 65 -9.68 -2.21 -10.38
CA HIS A 65 -10.40 -2.47 -9.14
C HIS A 65 -11.82 -1.89 -9.22
N ALA A 66 -11.96 -0.63 -9.63
CA ALA A 66 -13.26 0.01 -9.79
C ALA A 66 -14.17 -0.76 -10.76
N HIS A 67 -13.63 -1.24 -11.89
CA HIS A 67 -14.39 -2.01 -12.86
C HIS A 67 -14.90 -3.33 -12.26
N ILE A 68 -14.05 -4.10 -11.58
CA ILE A 68 -14.42 -5.42 -11.05
C ILE A 68 -15.42 -5.27 -9.88
N LEU A 69 -15.21 -4.32 -8.99
CA LEU A 69 -16.10 -4.08 -7.85
C LEU A 69 -17.49 -3.58 -8.27
N ASN A 70 -17.62 -2.97 -9.46
CA ASN A 70 -18.89 -2.48 -10.00
C ASN A 70 -19.58 -3.47 -10.95
N GLN A 71 -19.07 -4.69 -11.13
CA GLN A 71 -19.73 -5.72 -11.94
C GLN A 71 -21.02 -6.21 -11.29
N ASP A 72 -22.03 -6.53 -12.15
CA ASP A 72 -23.26 -7.18 -11.72
C ASP A 72 -23.60 -8.33 -12.72
N PRO A 73 -23.61 -9.60 -12.29
CA PRO A 73 -23.26 -10.06 -10.94
C PRO A 73 -21.75 -9.94 -10.63
N ARG A 74 -21.41 -9.75 -9.35
CA ARG A 74 -20.02 -9.65 -8.89
C ARG A 74 -19.30 -11.00 -9.03
N ASP A 75 -18.04 -10.94 -9.50
CA ASP A 75 -17.15 -12.10 -9.48
C ASP A 75 -16.32 -12.12 -8.19
N ILE A 76 -16.81 -12.84 -7.18
CA ILE A 76 -16.18 -12.94 -5.86
C ILE A 76 -14.75 -13.49 -5.92
N LYS A 77 -14.43 -14.34 -6.92
CA LYS A 77 -13.06 -14.86 -7.06
C LYS A 77 -12.10 -13.80 -7.59
N LEU A 78 -12.54 -12.99 -8.55
CA LEU A 78 -11.75 -11.86 -9.03
C LEU A 78 -11.53 -10.83 -7.93
N GLU A 79 -12.58 -10.49 -7.17
CA GLU A 79 -12.45 -9.59 -6.02
C GLU A 79 -11.43 -10.10 -5.00
N LEU A 80 -11.54 -11.38 -4.61
CA LEU A 80 -10.59 -12.01 -3.69
C LEU A 80 -9.17 -12.02 -4.28
N GLY A 81 -9.02 -12.30 -5.57
CA GLY A 81 -7.73 -12.24 -6.26
C GLY A 81 -7.10 -10.85 -6.20
N LEU A 82 -7.89 -9.80 -6.49
CA LEU A 82 -7.41 -8.42 -6.37
C LEU A 82 -7.06 -8.04 -4.93
N GLN A 83 -7.83 -8.47 -3.94
CA GLN A 83 -7.54 -8.21 -2.54
C GLN A 83 -6.22 -8.85 -2.10
N LEU A 84 -5.94 -10.08 -2.54
CA LEU A 84 -4.73 -10.82 -2.16
C LEU A 84 -3.49 -10.35 -2.92
N PHE A 85 -3.62 -10.13 -4.23
CA PHE A 85 -2.47 -9.86 -5.10
C PHE A 85 -2.30 -8.37 -5.44
N LYS A 86 -3.29 -7.53 -5.09
CA LYS A 86 -3.28 -6.09 -5.32
C LYS A 86 -3.16 -5.65 -6.78
N GLY A 87 -3.33 -6.57 -7.71
CA GLY A 87 -3.24 -6.34 -9.14
C GLY A 87 -3.67 -7.57 -9.95
N PRO A 88 -3.54 -7.56 -11.28
CA PRO A 88 -3.99 -8.65 -12.14
C PRO A 88 -3.01 -9.83 -12.24
N TRP A 89 -1.93 -9.82 -11.47
CA TRP A 89 -0.90 -10.85 -11.43
C TRP A 89 -0.91 -11.57 -10.08
N GLY A 90 -0.74 -12.90 -10.13
CA GLY A 90 -0.68 -13.73 -8.93
C GLY A 90 0.74 -13.93 -8.39
N LEU A 91 0.89 -14.89 -7.48
CA LEU A 91 2.16 -15.17 -6.78
C LEU A 91 3.36 -15.46 -7.70
N ASP A 92 3.11 -16.07 -8.85
CA ASP A 92 4.15 -16.44 -9.80
C ASP A 92 4.20 -15.43 -10.97
N GLU A 93 3.75 -14.19 -10.73
CA GLU A 93 3.59 -13.12 -11.73
C GLU A 93 2.68 -13.53 -12.91
N GLU A 94 1.99 -14.67 -12.80
CA GLU A 94 1.07 -15.16 -13.81
C GLU A 94 -0.18 -14.28 -13.86
N GLN A 95 -0.39 -13.66 -15.01
CA GLN A 95 -1.55 -12.83 -15.28
C GLN A 95 -2.85 -13.63 -15.22
N PHE A 96 -3.75 -13.32 -14.32
CA PHE A 96 -5.07 -13.98 -14.24
C PHE A 96 -6.21 -13.16 -14.87
N ILE A 97 -5.98 -11.88 -15.16
CA ILE A 97 -6.85 -11.00 -15.94
C ILE A 97 -6.05 -10.48 -17.14
N LYS A 98 -6.49 -10.79 -18.37
CA LYS A 98 -5.73 -10.43 -19.58
C LYS A 98 -6.11 -9.08 -20.16
N SER A 99 -7.38 -8.74 -20.11
CA SER A 99 -7.92 -7.47 -20.59
C SER A 99 -9.32 -7.29 -20.08
N ILE A 100 -9.75 -6.04 -19.98
CA ILE A 100 -11.14 -5.69 -19.73
C ILE A 100 -11.64 -4.87 -20.90
N HIS A 101 -12.70 -5.34 -21.51
CA HIS A 101 -13.36 -4.64 -22.60
C HIS A 101 -14.61 -3.94 -22.06
N LYS A 102 -14.61 -2.62 -22.05
CA LYS A 102 -15.76 -1.81 -21.71
C LYS A 102 -16.10 -0.89 -22.86
N LYS A 103 -17.27 -1.07 -23.45
CA LYS A 103 -17.83 -0.12 -24.43
C LYS A 103 -18.94 0.65 -23.76
N GLU A 104 -18.80 1.95 -23.60
CA GLU A 104 -19.84 2.86 -23.14
C GLU A 104 -20.04 3.96 -24.17
N ASN A 105 -21.30 4.18 -24.57
CA ASN A 105 -21.69 5.25 -25.50
C ASN A 105 -20.94 5.29 -26.85
N GLY A 106 -20.39 4.15 -27.29
CA GLY A 106 -19.62 4.06 -28.52
C GLY A 106 -18.10 4.22 -28.34
N ASP A 107 -17.63 4.63 -27.18
CA ASP A 107 -16.23 4.78 -26.84
C ASP A 107 -15.67 3.50 -26.23
N ASP A 108 -14.43 3.18 -26.57
CA ASP A 108 -13.69 2.01 -26.06
C ASP A 108 -12.89 2.43 -24.81
N HIS A 109 -13.38 2.02 -23.63
CA HIS A 109 -12.72 2.20 -22.33
C HIS A 109 -12.01 0.91 -21.89
N SER A 110 -11.50 0.13 -22.83
CA SER A 110 -10.79 -1.11 -22.53
C SER A 110 -9.50 -0.84 -21.75
N ILE A 111 -9.30 -1.61 -20.67
CA ILE A 111 -8.06 -1.60 -19.90
C ILE A 111 -7.15 -2.66 -20.47
N HIS A 112 -6.03 -2.23 -21.07
CA HIS A 112 -4.97 -3.13 -21.52
C HIS A 112 -4.07 -3.45 -20.33
N ILE A 113 -4.02 -4.73 -19.95
CA ILE A 113 -3.21 -5.20 -18.84
C ILE A 113 -1.89 -5.72 -19.37
N PRO A 114 -0.72 -5.22 -18.93
CA PRO A 114 0.58 -5.74 -19.33
C PRO A 114 0.72 -7.22 -19.00
N HIS A 115 1.48 -7.97 -19.81
CA HIS A 115 1.69 -9.40 -19.58
C HIS A 115 2.39 -9.68 -18.23
N GLU A 116 3.35 -8.82 -17.87
CA GLU A 116 4.12 -8.87 -16.64
C GLU A 116 3.90 -7.58 -15.85
N PRO A 117 4.01 -7.63 -14.51
CA PRO A 117 3.94 -6.42 -13.70
C PRO A 117 5.06 -5.44 -14.10
N PRO A 118 4.78 -4.13 -14.15
CA PRO A 118 5.80 -3.14 -14.44
C PRO A 118 6.94 -3.21 -13.42
N GLN A 119 8.19 -3.38 -13.88
CA GLN A 119 9.37 -3.53 -13.00
C GLN A 119 9.62 -2.34 -12.07
N HIS A 120 9.12 -1.17 -12.45
CA HIS A 120 9.25 0.07 -11.68
C HIS A 120 7.93 0.49 -11.01
N GLY A 121 6.89 -0.36 -11.04
CA GLY A 121 5.57 0.01 -10.55
C GLY A 121 5.04 1.29 -11.21
N ASN A 122 4.20 2.04 -10.51
CA ASN A 122 3.67 3.34 -10.92
C ASN A 122 4.43 4.50 -10.25
N TYR A 123 5.74 4.32 -9.99
CA TYR A 123 6.61 5.40 -9.46
C TYR A 123 7.20 6.26 -10.55
N TYR A 124 7.17 5.78 -11.79
CA TYR A 124 7.70 6.42 -12.98
C TYR A 124 6.67 6.37 -14.11
N PRO A 125 6.80 7.22 -15.14
CA PRO A 125 5.98 7.07 -16.35
C PRO A 125 6.10 5.67 -16.95
N ASP A 126 4.99 5.11 -17.46
CA ASP A 126 4.95 3.74 -18.01
C ASP A 126 5.93 3.53 -19.18
N ASP A 127 6.22 4.60 -19.92
CA ASP A 127 7.07 4.60 -21.13
C ASP A 127 8.56 4.84 -20.84
N ILE A 128 8.93 5.15 -19.60
CA ILE A 128 10.30 5.54 -19.25
C ILE A 128 11.27 4.36 -19.34
N LYS A 129 12.49 4.65 -19.78
CA LYS A 129 13.62 3.70 -19.71
C LYS A 129 14.56 4.12 -18.58
N LYS A 130 15.18 3.13 -17.94
CA LYS A 130 16.14 3.39 -16.85
C LYS A 130 17.26 4.36 -17.26
N GLN A 131 17.76 4.26 -18.50
CA GLN A 131 18.80 5.14 -18.98
C GLN A 131 18.30 6.59 -19.12
N GLU A 132 17.07 6.80 -19.59
CA GLU A 132 16.46 8.13 -19.65
C GLU A 132 16.39 8.79 -18.28
N TYR A 133 15.95 8.03 -17.24
CA TYR A 133 15.96 8.54 -15.88
C TYR A 133 17.36 8.91 -15.41
N LEU A 134 18.35 8.06 -15.63
CA LEU A 134 19.74 8.31 -15.22
C LEU A 134 20.33 9.55 -15.92
N ASP A 135 20.09 9.70 -17.22
CA ASP A 135 20.56 10.83 -18.01
C ASP A 135 19.89 12.14 -17.54
N TRP A 136 18.57 12.07 -17.26
CA TRP A 136 17.83 13.21 -16.73
C TRP A 136 18.38 13.64 -15.37
N VAL A 137 18.55 12.72 -14.41
CA VAL A 137 19.09 13.01 -13.07
C VAL A 137 20.52 13.57 -13.15
N ALA A 138 21.34 13.05 -14.08
CA ALA A 138 22.70 13.56 -14.27
C ALA A 138 22.75 15.03 -14.71
N GLY A 139 21.70 15.50 -15.38
CA GLY A 139 21.54 16.91 -15.82
C GLY A 139 20.93 17.83 -14.76
N LEU A 140 20.51 17.31 -13.60
CA LEU A 140 19.89 18.10 -12.55
C LEU A 140 20.91 18.60 -11.51
N GLU A 141 20.59 19.74 -10.90
CA GLU A 141 21.37 20.33 -9.79
C GLU A 141 20.48 20.77 -8.63
N GLY A 142 21.07 21.02 -7.48
CA GLY A 142 20.39 21.57 -6.31
C GLY A 142 19.22 20.72 -5.82
N GLN A 143 18.12 21.39 -5.44
CA GLN A 143 16.95 20.72 -4.86
C GLN A 143 16.27 19.76 -5.83
N THR A 144 16.20 20.10 -7.12
CA THR A 144 15.58 19.23 -8.14
C THR A 144 16.29 17.87 -8.27
N LYS A 145 17.63 17.86 -8.10
CA LYS A 145 18.39 16.61 -8.08
C LYS A 145 18.10 15.80 -6.82
N ILE A 146 18.07 16.46 -5.67
CA ILE A 146 17.74 15.82 -4.37
C ILE A 146 16.36 15.19 -4.45
N ASP A 147 15.37 15.90 -4.98
CA ASP A 147 14.00 15.40 -5.13
C ASP A 147 13.93 14.23 -6.11
N ALA A 148 14.66 14.28 -7.23
CA ALA A 148 14.70 13.20 -8.21
C ALA A 148 15.37 11.92 -7.66
N GLU A 149 16.33 12.07 -6.74
CA GLU A 149 17.00 10.96 -6.05
C GLU A 149 16.32 10.54 -4.75
N SER A 150 15.27 11.25 -4.32
CA SER A 150 14.51 10.96 -3.10
C SER A 150 13.72 9.67 -3.21
N TYR A 151 13.66 8.91 -2.11
CA TYR A 151 12.81 7.73 -1.97
C TYR A 151 11.34 8.06 -1.78
N TYR A 152 11.00 9.32 -1.53
CA TYR A 152 9.66 9.78 -1.17
C TYR A 152 9.03 10.68 -2.24
N HIS A 153 9.49 10.55 -3.49
CA HIS A 153 8.93 11.24 -4.65
C HIS A 153 8.61 10.24 -5.76
N VAL A 154 7.59 10.52 -6.54
CA VAL A 154 7.36 9.87 -7.83
C VAL A 154 7.90 10.73 -8.95
N VAL A 155 8.28 10.12 -10.05
CA VAL A 155 8.67 10.81 -11.29
C VAL A 155 7.49 10.79 -12.25
N LYS A 156 7.12 11.94 -12.78
CA LYS A 156 6.03 12.10 -13.76
C LYS A 156 6.58 12.66 -15.07
N ARG A 157 5.81 12.49 -16.15
CA ARG A 157 6.08 13.12 -17.45
C ARG A 157 5.02 14.18 -17.71
N ASP A 158 5.48 15.38 -18.03
CA ASP A 158 4.60 16.46 -18.46
C ASP A 158 4.03 16.13 -19.86
N ALA A 159 2.71 16.11 -19.95
CA ALA A 159 2.01 15.72 -21.17
C ALA A 159 2.22 16.70 -22.35
N THR A 160 2.59 17.94 -22.08
CA THR A 160 2.75 18.99 -23.08
C THR A 160 4.18 19.03 -23.59
N THR A 161 5.16 18.98 -22.69
CA THR A 161 6.58 19.15 -23.00
C THR A 161 7.31 17.83 -23.15
N GLY A 162 6.77 16.73 -22.63
CA GLY A 162 7.43 15.44 -22.51
C GLY A 162 8.52 15.39 -21.43
N GLY A 163 8.78 16.52 -20.74
CA GLY A 163 9.79 16.63 -19.70
C GLY A 163 9.46 15.85 -18.44
N LEU A 164 10.49 15.39 -17.73
CA LEU A 164 10.33 14.71 -16.44
C LEU A 164 10.31 15.71 -15.30
N TYR A 165 9.52 15.44 -14.26
CA TYR A 165 9.48 16.18 -13.02
C TYR A 165 9.14 15.25 -11.84
N THR A 166 9.39 15.72 -10.62
CA THR A 166 9.10 14.95 -9.40
C THR A 166 7.87 15.50 -8.68
N VAL A 167 7.17 14.59 -7.99
CA VAL A 167 6.06 14.93 -7.10
C VAL A 167 6.28 14.21 -5.77
N PRO A 168 6.29 14.92 -4.61
CA PRO A 168 6.43 14.29 -3.32
C PRO A 168 5.22 13.41 -2.98
N TYR A 169 5.42 12.35 -2.20
CA TYR A 169 4.34 11.43 -1.80
C TYR A 169 3.19 12.15 -1.07
N SER A 170 3.51 13.15 -0.26
CA SER A 170 2.50 13.98 0.42
C SER A 170 1.55 14.72 -0.53
N VAL A 171 1.94 14.92 -1.79
CA VAL A 171 1.11 15.52 -2.85
C VAL A 171 0.47 14.45 -3.72
N GLU A 172 1.25 13.47 -4.19
CA GLU A 172 0.77 12.40 -5.08
C GLU A 172 -0.31 11.53 -4.43
N TYR A 173 -0.19 11.25 -3.12
CA TYR A 173 -1.10 10.40 -2.36
C TYR A 173 -1.90 11.18 -1.31
N LYS A 174 -2.04 12.48 -1.50
CA LYS A 174 -2.68 13.40 -0.56
C LYS A 174 -4.08 12.93 -0.13
N ASP A 175 -4.87 12.45 -1.07
CA ASP A 175 -6.23 11.96 -0.86
C ASP A 175 -6.33 10.78 0.13
N PHE A 176 -5.23 10.03 0.32
CA PHE A 176 -5.13 8.96 1.32
C PHE A 176 -4.30 9.37 2.55
N LEU A 177 -3.23 10.14 2.35
CA LEU A 177 -2.32 10.50 3.43
C LEU A 177 -2.92 11.52 4.41
N GLU A 178 -3.72 12.48 3.94
CA GLU A 178 -4.39 13.43 4.85
C GLU A 178 -5.36 12.73 5.81
N PRO A 179 -6.34 11.92 5.35
CA PRO A 179 -7.21 11.20 6.29
C PRO A 179 -6.46 10.17 7.13
N ALA A 180 -5.39 9.54 6.62
CA ALA A 180 -4.56 8.64 7.42
C ALA A 180 -3.84 9.38 8.55
N SER A 181 -3.29 10.57 8.27
CA SER A 181 -2.70 11.45 9.27
C SER A 181 -3.69 11.82 10.38
N ASP A 182 -4.91 12.24 10.01
CA ASP A 182 -5.95 12.60 10.98
C ASP A 182 -6.33 11.40 11.89
N LEU A 183 -6.45 10.21 11.35
CA LEU A 183 -6.75 8.99 12.10
C LEU A 183 -5.59 8.62 13.05
N MET A 184 -4.33 8.75 12.61
CA MET A 184 -3.16 8.51 13.45
C MET A 184 -3.08 9.53 14.60
N LEU A 185 -3.38 10.81 14.35
CA LEU A 185 -3.47 11.84 15.39
C LEU A 185 -4.58 11.55 16.40
N GLN A 186 -5.71 10.99 15.97
CA GLN A 186 -6.76 10.55 16.89
C GLN A 186 -6.30 9.33 17.70
N ALA A 187 -5.68 8.33 17.06
CA ALA A 187 -5.17 7.15 17.73
C ALA A 187 -4.09 7.51 18.77
N SER A 188 -3.19 8.45 18.45
CA SER A 188 -2.14 8.91 19.37
C SER A 188 -2.65 9.46 20.69
N LYS A 189 -3.88 9.99 20.73
CA LYS A 189 -4.53 10.51 21.94
C LYS A 189 -5.21 9.42 22.78
N LEU A 190 -5.35 8.22 22.24
CA LEU A 190 -6.07 7.12 22.85
C LEU A 190 -5.15 6.04 23.41
N VAL A 191 -4.02 5.78 22.77
CA VAL A 191 -3.08 4.74 23.19
C VAL A 191 -2.50 5.04 24.57
N SER A 192 -2.31 3.99 25.36
CA SER A 192 -1.83 4.11 26.76
C SER A 192 -0.33 4.37 26.85
N ASP A 193 0.46 3.86 25.89
CA ASP A 193 1.90 4.03 25.86
C ASP A 193 2.29 5.37 25.22
N GLN A 194 3.10 6.18 25.96
CA GLN A 194 3.50 7.51 25.51
C GLN A 194 4.51 7.50 24.37
N SER A 195 5.34 6.46 24.28
CA SER A 195 6.31 6.33 23.18
C SER A 195 5.59 5.98 21.88
N LEU A 196 4.59 5.10 21.92
CA LEU A 196 3.70 4.81 20.80
C LEU A 196 2.89 6.05 20.41
N ALA A 197 2.33 6.77 21.39
CA ALA A 197 1.60 8.01 21.11
C ALA A 197 2.47 9.04 20.36
N LYS A 198 3.73 9.16 20.77
CA LYS A 198 4.70 10.05 20.14
C LYS A 198 5.00 9.64 18.70
N PHE A 199 5.25 8.35 18.48
CA PHE A 199 5.46 7.81 17.12
C PHE A 199 4.24 8.07 16.22
N LEU A 200 3.03 7.72 16.67
CA LEU A 200 1.82 7.92 15.88
C LEU A 200 1.64 9.39 15.48
N LYS A 201 1.95 10.31 16.41
CA LYS A 201 1.90 11.75 16.12
C LYS A 201 2.94 12.17 15.07
N SER A 202 4.21 11.84 15.31
CA SER A 202 5.28 12.22 14.37
C SER A 202 5.13 11.58 12.99
N ARG A 203 4.60 10.35 12.92
CA ARG A 203 4.30 9.68 11.65
C ARG A 203 3.13 10.35 10.92
N ALA A 204 2.11 10.79 11.63
CA ALA A 204 1.03 11.58 11.06
C ALA A 204 1.54 12.89 10.44
N GLU A 205 2.45 13.58 11.15
CA GLU A 205 3.10 14.80 10.66
C GLU A 205 3.99 14.51 9.43
N ALA A 206 4.69 13.36 9.42
CA ALA A 206 5.52 12.92 8.30
C ALA A 206 4.73 12.67 7.02
N PHE A 207 3.52 12.15 7.11
CA PHE A 207 2.63 11.96 5.95
C PHE A 207 2.28 13.28 5.24
N ILE A 208 2.25 14.38 5.98
CA ILE A 208 1.94 15.71 5.42
C ILE A 208 3.21 16.44 4.98
N SER A 209 4.29 16.36 5.78
CA SER A 209 5.55 17.07 5.50
C SER A 209 6.44 16.39 4.48
N ASN A 210 6.24 15.09 4.21
CA ASN A 210 7.12 14.22 3.42
C ASN A 210 8.52 14.01 4.06
N ASP A 211 8.70 14.37 5.34
CA ASP A 211 9.92 14.14 6.13
C ASP A 211 9.67 13.05 7.18
N TYR A 212 10.28 11.89 6.97
CA TYR A 212 10.06 10.69 7.79
C TYR A 212 11.12 10.47 8.88
N VAL A 213 12.22 11.22 8.86
CA VAL A 213 13.38 10.98 9.73
C VAL A 213 13.00 10.95 11.22
N GLN A 214 12.27 11.99 11.69
CA GLN A 214 11.90 12.05 13.10
C GLN A 214 10.94 10.92 13.50
N SER A 215 10.02 10.56 12.64
CA SER A 215 9.08 9.50 12.93
C SER A 215 9.73 8.10 12.93
N ASP A 216 10.77 7.89 12.12
CA ASP A 216 11.55 6.65 12.15
C ASP A 216 12.36 6.53 13.44
N VAL A 217 12.92 7.65 13.92
CA VAL A 217 13.59 7.69 15.24
C VAL A 217 12.60 7.40 16.37
N ASP A 218 11.38 7.94 16.29
CA ASP A 218 10.37 7.73 17.31
C ASP A 218 9.83 6.29 17.28
N TRP A 219 9.71 5.66 16.10
CA TRP A 219 9.39 4.24 15.96
C TRP A 219 10.41 3.34 16.64
N LEU A 220 11.72 3.58 16.44
CA LEU A 220 12.79 2.85 17.11
C LEU A 220 12.79 3.01 18.65
N ARG A 221 12.10 4.01 19.15
CA ARG A 221 11.99 4.32 20.58
C ARG A 221 10.69 3.85 21.21
N ILE A 222 9.81 3.17 20.46
CA ILE A 222 8.62 2.57 21.05
C ILE A 222 9.06 1.59 22.13
N SER A 223 8.44 1.72 23.30
CA SER A 223 8.73 0.87 24.45
C SER A 223 8.33 -0.58 24.15
N LYS A 224 9.18 -1.52 24.53
CA LYS A 224 8.82 -2.94 24.52
C LYS A 224 7.67 -3.31 25.48
N GLU A 225 7.34 -2.40 26.40
CA GLU A 225 6.19 -2.53 27.32
C GLU A 225 4.89 -2.06 26.66
N SER A 226 4.95 -1.48 25.47
CA SER A 226 3.74 -1.06 24.74
C SER A 226 2.88 -2.28 24.39
N ALA A 227 1.59 -2.19 24.74
CA ALA A 227 0.62 -3.24 24.45
C ALA A 227 0.27 -3.34 22.94
N LEU A 228 0.57 -2.30 22.17
CA LEU A 228 0.42 -2.24 20.73
C LEU A 228 1.76 -1.89 20.10
N ASP A 229 2.10 -2.57 19.02
CA ASP A 229 3.19 -2.20 18.12
C ASP A 229 2.60 -1.89 16.74
N VAL A 230 3.02 -0.78 16.14
CA VAL A 230 2.48 -0.29 14.88
C VAL A 230 3.62 0.02 13.94
N THR A 231 3.63 -0.61 12.78
CA THR A 231 4.53 -0.28 11.69
C THR A 231 3.70 0.30 10.54
N CYS A 232 3.98 1.55 10.15
CA CYS A 232 3.27 2.22 9.07
C CYS A 232 4.16 3.28 8.44
N GLY A 233 4.41 3.16 7.15
CA GLY A 233 5.21 4.14 6.42
C GLY A 233 5.86 3.58 5.15
N PRO A 234 6.69 4.39 4.45
CA PRO A 234 7.43 3.97 3.28
C PRO A 234 8.71 3.25 3.69
N TYR A 235 8.68 1.92 3.77
CA TYR A 235 9.81 1.12 4.28
C TYR A 235 10.49 0.25 3.24
N GLU A 236 9.76 -0.17 2.19
CA GLU A 236 10.33 -1.08 1.20
C GLU A 236 10.80 -0.32 -0.03
N VAL A 237 11.92 -0.78 -0.61
CA VAL A 237 12.45 -0.23 -1.85
C VAL A 237 11.93 -1.06 -3.01
N CYS A 238 11.05 -0.47 -3.81
CA CYS A 238 10.60 -1.04 -5.07
C CYS A 238 10.96 -0.09 -6.22
N GLY A 239 11.35 -0.68 -7.35
CA GLY A 239 11.81 0.10 -8.49
C GLY A 239 13.27 0.51 -8.39
N TRP A 240 13.64 1.61 -9.07
CA TRP A 240 15.05 1.99 -9.18
C TRP A 240 15.60 2.70 -7.96
N LYS A 241 14.75 3.44 -7.21
CA LYS A 241 15.13 4.13 -5.95
C LYS A 241 13.96 4.47 -5.00
N GLN A 242 12.69 4.20 -5.32
CA GLN A 242 11.59 4.63 -4.46
C GLN A 242 11.20 3.62 -3.39
N HIS A 243 10.72 4.14 -2.25
CA HIS A 243 10.15 3.35 -1.18
C HIS A 243 8.65 3.14 -1.39
N VAL A 244 8.22 1.90 -1.22
CA VAL A 244 6.79 1.52 -1.22
C VAL A 244 6.19 1.88 0.13
N LEU A 245 5.05 2.57 0.11
CA LEU A 245 4.17 2.62 1.26
C LEU A 245 3.49 1.26 1.37
N ARG A 246 3.96 0.43 2.28
CA ARG A 246 3.42 -0.90 2.58
C ARG A 246 3.08 -1.01 4.04
N ASP A 247 2.01 -1.76 4.30
CA ASP A 247 1.60 -2.41 5.52
C ASP A 247 1.52 -1.59 6.81
N ILE A 248 0.40 -1.77 7.49
CA ILE A 248 0.32 -1.60 8.93
C ILE A 248 0.33 -2.99 9.55
N SER A 249 1.36 -3.31 10.30
CA SER A 249 1.30 -4.40 11.26
C SER A 249 0.96 -3.83 12.64
N VAL A 250 -0.06 -4.39 13.27
CA VAL A 250 -0.36 -4.10 14.67
C VAL A 250 -0.04 -5.36 15.45
N ARG A 251 1.01 -5.31 16.26
CA ARG A 251 1.32 -6.40 17.19
C ARG A 251 0.57 -6.18 18.48
N MET A 252 -0.06 -7.23 18.97
CA MET A 252 -0.69 -7.29 20.27
C MET A 252 -0.03 -8.42 21.07
N GLY A 253 0.60 -8.13 22.19
CA GLY A 253 1.16 -9.18 23.05
C GLY A 253 2.11 -8.67 24.14
N ASP A 254 2.30 -9.53 25.13
CA ASP A 254 3.29 -9.36 26.18
C ASP A 254 4.62 -9.92 25.67
N THR A 255 5.60 -9.06 25.46
CA THR A 255 6.86 -9.35 24.78
C THR A 255 7.78 -10.35 25.54
N GLU A 256 7.45 -10.69 26.79
CA GLU A 256 8.27 -11.62 27.59
C GLU A 256 7.73 -13.06 27.67
N LYS A 257 6.48 -13.33 27.29
CA LYS A 257 5.82 -14.63 27.56
C LYS A 257 5.05 -15.29 26.44
N LEU A 258 4.89 -14.67 25.29
CA LEU A 258 4.17 -15.23 24.14
C LEU A 258 4.93 -14.94 22.86
N ASP A 259 5.01 -15.92 21.97
CA ASP A 259 5.38 -15.65 20.57
C ASP A 259 4.50 -14.50 20.07
N PRO A 260 5.08 -13.45 19.51
CA PRO A 260 4.32 -12.29 19.06
C PRO A 260 3.30 -12.76 18.01
N VAL A 261 2.02 -12.58 18.32
CA VAL A 261 0.99 -12.75 17.31
C VAL A 261 1.03 -11.48 16.47
N GLU A 262 1.72 -11.55 15.37
CA GLU A 262 1.69 -10.51 14.36
C GLU A 262 0.33 -10.57 13.67
N VAL A 263 -0.54 -9.62 13.95
CA VAL A 263 -1.74 -9.41 13.17
C VAL A 263 -1.33 -8.53 11.99
N VAL A 264 -0.86 -9.16 10.93
CA VAL A 264 -0.73 -8.48 9.64
C VAL A 264 -2.14 -8.29 9.12
N ILE A 265 -2.64 -7.07 9.22
CA ILE A 265 -3.89 -6.70 8.56
C ILE A 265 -3.52 -6.45 7.10
N THR A 266 -3.48 -7.52 6.31
CA THR A 266 -3.57 -7.40 4.87
C THR A 266 -5.03 -7.13 4.55
N THR A 267 -5.32 -5.90 4.21
CA THR A 267 -6.62 -5.48 3.71
C THR A 267 -6.80 -5.90 2.26
#